data_8f2990b1352ea65fa5bd22b255f60d62
#
_entry.id   8f2990b1352ea65fa5bd22b255f60d62
#
_cell.length_a   1.000
_cell.length_b   1.000
_cell.length_c   1.000
_cell.angle_alpha   90.00
_cell.angle_beta   90.00
_cell.angle_gamma   90.00
#
_symmetry.space_group_name_H-M   'P 1'
#
loop_
_entity.id
_entity.type
_entity.pdbx_description
1 polymer ?
#
loop_
_entity_poly.entity_id
_entity_poly.type
_entity_poly.pdbx_seq_one_letter_code
_entity_poly.pdbx_strand_id
1 'polypeptide(L)'
;VPGMQQQGKGIVLNVLSTVCLFSNPGISAYSASKAALDSYSKVLRKELNGTGVKVLSLYPGGVDTEFRVASRPDYLSAEEVADAILLMLASSAKAHIHELVVRPSIETNFC
;
A
#
# COMPACT_ATOMS: atom_id res chain seq x y z
N VAL A 1 0.35 16.71 6.94
CA VAL A 1 1.63 16.79 6.25
C VAL A 1 2.41 18.06 6.55
N PRO A 2 1.81 19.27 6.63
CA PRO A 2 2.58 20.46 6.99
C PRO A 2 3.33 20.34 8.33
N GLY A 3 2.73 19.69 9.31
CA GLY A 3 3.40 19.45 10.60
C GLY A 3 4.64 18.57 10.46
N MET A 4 4.56 17.54 9.62
CA MET A 4 5.70 16.67 9.34
C MET A 4 6.81 17.41 8.60
N GLN A 5 6.44 18.27 7.67
CA GLN A 5 7.40 19.09 6.94
C GLN A 5 8.15 20.03 7.87
N GLN A 6 7.46 20.64 8.83
CA GLN A 6 8.06 21.51 9.82
C GLN A 6 9.03 20.77 10.73
N GLN A 7 8.71 19.54 11.08
CA GLN A 7 9.57 18.69 11.91
C GLN A 7 10.75 18.11 11.13
N GLY A 8 10.69 18.11 9.80
CA GLY A 8 11.70 17.49 8.94
C GLY A 8 11.69 15.96 8.99
N LYS A 9 10.60 15.36 9.47
CA LYS A 9 10.43 13.91 9.50
C LYS A 9 8.96 13.53 9.57
N GLY A 10 8.66 12.35 9.11
CA GLY A 10 7.33 11.77 9.17
C GLY A 10 7.19 10.66 8.15
N ILE A 11 6.13 9.88 8.28
CA ILE A 11 5.82 8.80 7.35
C ILE A 11 4.33 8.85 7.03
N VAL A 12 4.02 8.83 5.75
CA VAL A 12 2.66 8.63 5.25
C VAL A 12 2.68 7.28 4.55
N LEU A 13 1.90 6.32 5.05
CA LEU A 13 1.80 5.00 4.45
C LEU A 13 0.37 4.78 3.98
N ASN A 14 0.20 4.58 2.68
CA ASN A 14 -1.09 4.32 2.07
C ASN A 14 -1.23 2.81 1.82
N VAL A 15 -2.35 2.24 2.28
CA VAL A 15 -2.69 0.86 1.99
C VAL A 15 -3.58 0.87 0.75
N LEU A 16 -3.02 0.42 -0.36
CA LEU A 16 -3.68 0.42 -1.65
C LEU A 16 -4.24 -0.97 -1.96
N SER A 17 -4.03 -1.46 -3.16
CA SER A 17 -4.46 -2.79 -3.56
C SER A 17 -3.73 -3.19 -4.83
N THR A 18 -3.60 -4.48 -5.06
CA THR A 18 -3.05 -5.00 -6.32
C THR A 18 -3.92 -4.61 -7.52
N VAL A 19 -5.16 -4.15 -7.32
CA VAL A 19 -5.99 -3.62 -8.42
C VAL A 19 -5.37 -2.38 -9.06
N CYS A 20 -4.44 -1.70 -8.39
CA CYS A 20 -3.66 -0.61 -8.96
C CYS A 20 -2.66 -1.11 -10.00
N LEU A 21 -2.29 -2.38 -9.94
CA LEU A 21 -1.23 -2.99 -10.75
C LEU A 21 -1.79 -3.86 -11.86
N PHE A 22 -2.94 -4.51 -11.62
CA PHE A 22 -3.58 -5.39 -12.59
C PHE A 22 -5.07 -5.11 -12.67
N SER A 23 -5.63 -5.28 -13.86
CA SER A 23 -7.06 -5.08 -14.07
C SER A 23 -7.83 -6.37 -13.80
N ASN A 24 -8.97 -6.24 -13.12
CA ASN A 24 -9.89 -7.34 -12.88
C ASN A 24 -11.28 -6.93 -13.33
N PRO A 25 -12.03 -7.79 -14.03
CA PRO A 25 -13.39 -7.45 -14.43
C PRO A 25 -14.32 -7.35 -13.23
N GLY A 26 -15.33 -6.51 -13.33
CA GLY A 26 -16.40 -6.39 -12.34
C GLY A 26 -16.13 -5.47 -11.16
N ILE A 27 -14.94 -4.85 -11.08
CA ILE A 27 -14.58 -3.97 -9.95
C ILE A 27 -14.08 -2.61 -10.41
N SER A 28 -14.67 -2.05 -11.47
CA SER A 28 -14.18 -0.81 -12.07
C SER A 28 -14.18 0.39 -11.12
N ALA A 29 -15.24 0.56 -10.33
CA ALA A 29 -15.33 1.69 -9.40
C ALA A 29 -14.28 1.60 -8.29
N TYR A 30 -14.09 0.41 -7.72
CA TYR A 30 -13.08 0.16 -6.70
C TYR A 30 -11.67 0.37 -7.27
N SER A 31 -11.42 -0.20 -8.44
CA SER A 31 -10.11 -0.05 -9.12
C SER A 31 -9.81 1.40 -9.42
N ALA A 32 -10.80 2.17 -9.90
CA ALA A 32 -10.61 3.58 -10.20
C ALA A 32 -10.28 4.39 -8.94
N SER A 33 -10.98 4.11 -7.82
CA SER A 33 -10.72 4.83 -6.57
C SER A 33 -9.32 4.54 -6.03
N LYS A 34 -8.88 3.29 -6.07
CA LYS A 34 -7.54 2.90 -5.61
C LYS A 34 -6.46 3.43 -6.55
N ALA A 35 -6.70 3.43 -7.86
CA ALA A 35 -5.77 3.99 -8.82
C ALA A 35 -5.59 5.51 -8.64
N ALA A 36 -6.67 6.23 -8.30
CA ALA A 36 -6.59 7.65 -7.99
C ALA A 36 -5.71 7.90 -6.76
N LEU A 37 -5.88 7.12 -5.70
CA LEU A 37 -5.05 7.24 -4.50
C LEU A 37 -3.59 6.89 -4.79
N ASP A 38 -3.35 5.88 -5.62
CA ASP A 38 -2.01 5.48 -6.03
C ASP A 38 -1.31 6.62 -6.78
N SER A 39 -2.00 7.22 -7.75
CA SER A 39 -1.46 8.35 -8.51
C SER A 39 -1.17 9.55 -7.61
N TYR A 40 -2.08 9.87 -6.70
CA TYR A 40 -1.89 10.93 -5.72
C TYR A 40 -0.65 10.68 -4.86
N SER A 41 -0.48 9.45 -4.39
CA SER A 41 0.67 9.07 -3.55
C SER A 41 1.99 9.26 -4.28
N LYS A 42 2.03 8.91 -5.56
CA LYS A 42 3.24 9.07 -6.38
C LYS A 42 3.61 10.55 -6.57
N VAL A 43 2.62 11.41 -6.79
CA VAL A 43 2.85 12.85 -6.90
C VAL A 43 3.32 13.40 -5.55
N LEU A 44 2.64 13.03 -4.47
CA LEU A 44 2.98 13.49 -3.13
C LEU A 44 4.42 13.08 -2.75
N ARG A 45 4.83 11.88 -3.11
CA ARG A 45 6.20 11.42 -2.86
C ARG A 45 7.23 12.33 -3.52
N LYS A 46 6.97 12.76 -4.75
CA LYS A 46 7.85 13.68 -5.46
C LYS A 46 7.85 15.07 -4.84
N GLU A 47 6.68 15.56 -4.46
CA GLU A 47 6.56 16.89 -3.86
C GLU A 47 7.25 16.97 -2.50
N LEU A 48 7.27 15.88 -1.74
CA LEU A 48 7.88 15.84 -0.41
C LEU A 48 9.32 15.37 -0.43
N ASN A 49 9.89 15.11 -1.60
CA ASN A 49 11.29 14.72 -1.71
C ASN A 49 12.19 15.80 -1.12
N GLY A 50 13.12 15.39 -0.26
CA GLY A 50 14.05 16.32 0.40
C GLY A 50 13.53 16.95 1.68
N THR A 51 12.26 16.69 2.06
CA THR A 51 11.67 17.26 3.28
C THR A 51 11.85 16.37 4.52
N GLY A 52 12.35 15.15 4.34
CA GLY A 52 12.44 14.16 5.42
C GLY A 52 11.15 13.36 5.64
N VAL A 53 10.10 13.67 4.90
CA VAL A 53 8.82 12.93 4.97
C VAL A 53 8.82 11.83 3.92
N LYS A 54 8.59 10.58 4.38
CA LYS A 54 8.49 9.41 3.49
C LYS A 54 7.03 9.19 3.11
N VAL A 55 6.78 8.89 1.85
CA VAL A 55 5.46 8.49 1.36
C VAL A 55 5.59 7.07 0.82
N LEU A 56 4.94 6.13 1.49
CA LEU A 56 5.07 4.70 1.23
C LEU A 56 3.72 4.16 0.74
N SER A 57 3.76 3.18 -0.13
CA SER A 57 2.56 2.54 -0.67
C SER A 57 2.66 1.03 -0.53
N LEU A 58 1.66 0.41 0.10
CA LEU A 58 1.55 -1.03 0.23
C LEU A 58 0.41 -1.50 -0.68
N TYR A 59 0.68 -2.52 -1.48
CA TYR A 59 -0.29 -3.10 -2.42
C TYR A 59 -0.63 -4.53 -1.98
N PRO A 60 -1.55 -4.72 -1.02
CA PRO A 60 -1.95 -6.08 -0.64
C PRO A 60 -2.89 -6.69 -1.69
N GLY A 61 -2.76 -7.99 -1.88
CA GLY A 61 -3.73 -8.79 -2.61
C GLY A 61 -4.92 -9.15 -1.73
N GLY A 62 -5.51 -10.32 -1.94
CA GLY A 62 -6.66 -10.75 -1.15
C GLY A 62 -6.34 -10.92 0.32
N VAL A 63 -7.14 -10.32 1.19
CA VAL A 63 -7.00 -10.40 2.65
C VAL A 63 -8.26 -11.01 3.22
N ASP A 64 -8.09 -12.01 4.09
CA ASP A 64 -9.20 -12.64 4.81
C ASP A 64 -9.50 -11.80 6.05
N THR A 65 -10.60 -11.07 6.01
CA THR A 65 -11.06 -10.23 7.11
C THR A 65 -12.53 -10.52 7.41
N GLU A 66 -12.99 -10.12 8.59
CA GLU A 66 -14.39 -10.28 8.99
C GLU A 66 -15.36 -9.44 8.15
N PHE A 67 -14.88 -8.50 7.38
CA PHE A 67 -15.70 -7.72 6.46
C PHE A 67 -16.03 -8.47 5.16
N ARG A 68 -15.38 -9.61 4.91
CA ARG A 68 -15.69 -10.40 3.73
C ARG A 68 -16.93 -11.22 3.96
N VAL A 69 -17.74 -11.37 2.90
CA VAL A 69 -18.96 -12.17 2.93
C VAL A 69 -18.65 -13.65 3.16
N ALA A 70 -17.54 -14.13 2.60
CA ALA A 70 -17.10 -15.53 2.75
C ALA A 70 -15.67 -15.57 3.28
N SER A 71 -15.39 -16.52 4.17
CA SER A 71 -14.02 -16.74 4.67
C SER A 71 -13.12 -17.26 3.56
N ARG A 72 -11.91 -16.72 3.50
CA ARG A 72 -10.88 -17.12 2.53
C ARG A 72 -9.58 -17.37 3.29
N PRO A 73 -9.47 -18.53 3.97
CA PRO A 73 -8.32 -18.81 4.84
C PRO A 73 -6.99 -18.89 4.09
N ASP A 74 -7.01 -19.11 2.77
CA ASP A 74 -5.83 -19.11 1.92
C ASP A 74 -5.42 -17.71 1.43
N TYR A 75 -6.18 -16.67 1.79
CA TYR A 75 -5.81 -15.29 1.57
C TYR A 75 -4.93 -14.80 2.71
N LEU A 76 -4.35 -13.60 2.54
CA LEU A 76 -3.52 -13.00 3.58
C LEU A 76 -4.31 -12.79 4.87
N SER A 77 -3.68 -13.05 6.01
CA SER A 77 -4.25 -12.65 7.30
C SER A 77 -3.97 -11.19 7.57
N ALA A 78 -4.71 -10.60 8.51
CA ALA A 78 -4.46 -9.23 8.94
C ALA A 78 -3.04 -9.08 9.53
N GLU A 79 -2.56 -10.11 10.22
CA GLU A 79 -1.22 -10.12 10.80
C GLU A 79 -0.13 -10.09 9.73
N GLU A 80 -0.34 -10.79 8.62
CA GLU A 80 0.62 -10.80 7.51
C GLU A 80 0.70 -9.43 6.85
N VAL A 81 -0.42 -8.72 6.71
CA VAL A 81 -0.44 -7.36 6.20
C VAL A 81 0.25 -6.42 7.19
N ALA A 82 0.00 -6.59 8.48
CA ALA A 82 0.65 -5.79 9.52
C ALA A 82 2.17 -6.00 9.52
N ASP A 83 2.63 -7.22 9.32
CA ASP A 83 4.07 -7.52 9.23
C ASP A 83 4.71 -6.80 8.04
N ALA A 84 4.03 -6.75 6.90
CA ALA A 84 4.50 -6.01 5.74
C ALA A 84 4.61 -4.52 6.02
N ILE A 85 3.62 -3.95 6.72
CA ILE A 85 3.65 -2.55 7.13
C ILE A 85 4.85 -2.28 8.04
N LEU A 86 5.09 -3.14 9.04
CA LEU A 86 6.21 -2.99 9.94
C LEU A 86 7.54 -3.06 9.20
N LEU A 87 7.66 -3.93 8.20
CA LEU A 87 8.86 -4.02 7.38
C LEU A 87 9.14 -2.68 6.68
N MET A 88 8.10 -2.05 6.13
CA MET A 88 8.25 -0.76 5.46
C MET A 88 8.63 0.34 6.45
N LEU A 89 8.00 0.36 7.63
CA LEU A 89 8.25 1.39 8.63
C LEU A 89 9.63 1.27 9.27
N ALA A 90 10.19 0.06 9.32
CA ALA A 90 11.47 -0.21 9.95
C ALA A 90 12.67 0.12 9.06
N SER A 91 12.45 0.54 7.81
CA SER A 91 13.56 0.90 6.92
C SER A 91 14.30 2.12 7.46
N SER A 92 15.62 2.17 7.18
CA SER A 92 16.46 3.26 7.68
C SER A 92 16.18 4.57 6.95
N ALA A 93 16.73 5.66 7.47
CA ALA A 93 16.57 6.97 6.85
C ALA A 93 17.10 7.02 5.41
N LYS A 94 18.08 6.17 5.10
CA LYS A 94 18.67 6.11 3.75
C LYS A 94 17.96 5.13 2.82
N ALA A 95 17.30 4.11 3.38
CA ALA A 95 16.68 3.04 2.61
C ALA A 95 15.17 3.19 2.67
N HIS A 96 14.57 3.47 1.53
CA HIS A 96 13.13 3.64 1.44
C HIS A 96 12.52 2.45 0.71
N ILE A 97 11.74 1.64 1.45
CA ILE A 97 10.87 0.66 0.82
C ILE A 97 9.59 1.43 0.49
N HIS A 98 9.59 2.15 -0.61
CA HIS A 98 8.49 3.07 -0.90
C HIS A 98 7.29 2.41 -1.56
N GLU A 99 7.47 1.23 -2.15
CA GLU A 99 6.37 0.43 -2.72
C GLU A 99 6.63 -1.03 -2.41
N LEU A 100 5.61 -1.72 -1.91
CA LEU A 100 5.70 -3.13 -1.56
C LEU A 100 4.42 -3.84 -1.96
N VAL A 101 4.54 -4.93 -2.70
CA VAL A 101 3.43 -5.78 -3.10
C VAL A 101 3.46 -7.03 -2.24
N VAL A 102 2.36 -7.34 -1.56
CA VAL A 102 2.21 -8.57 -0.78
C VAL A 102 0.92 -9.27 -1.20
N ARG A 103 1.03 -10.54 -1.54
CA ARG A 103 -0.07 -11.31 -2.12
C ARG A 103 -0.13 -12.70 -1.51
N PRO A 104 -1.33 -13.27 -1.36
CA PRO A 104 -1.42 -14.68 -1.02
C PRO A 104 -0.82 -15.51 -2.16
N SER A 105 -0.14 -16.60 -1.80
CA SER A 105 0.57 -17.43 -2.77
C SER A 105 -0.36 -18.06 -3.83
N ILE A 106 -1.65 -18.17 -3.52
CA ILE A 106 -2.63 -18.74 -4.46
C ILE A 106 -3.05 -17.78 -5.55
N GLU A 107 -2.81 -16.49 -5.41
CA GLU A 107 -3.15 -15.53 -6.44
C GLU A 107 -2.16 -15.63 -7.60
N THR A 108 -2.70 -15.74 -8.82
CA THR A 108 -1.89 -15.92 -10.03
C THR A 108 -2.05 -14.77 -11.02
N ASN A 109 -2.84 -13.76 -10.66
CA ASN A 109 -3.05 -12.61 -11.53
C ASN A 109 -1.87 -11.64 -11.42
N PHE A 110 -0.96 -11.74 -12.34
CA PHE A 110 0.20 -10.86 -12.44
C PHE A 110 0.00 -9.85 -13.56
N CYS A 111 0.66 -8.70 -13.47
CA CYS A 111 0.63 -7.70 -14.52
C CYS A 111 1.35 -8.15 -15.79
#